data_85b118aaf7ee3e3e8bb451cd270c728d
#
_entry.id   85b118aaf7ee3e3e8bb451cd270c728d
#
_cell.length_a   1.000
_cell.length_b   1.000
_cell.length_c   1.000
_cell.angle_alpha   90.00
_cell.angle_beta   90.00
_cell.angle_gamma   90.00
#
_symmetry.space_group_name_H-M   'P 1'
#
loop_
_entity.id
_entity.type
_entity.pdbx_description
1 polymer ?
#
loop_
_entity_poly.entity_id
_entity_poly.type
_entity_poly.pdbx_seq_one_letter_code
_entity_poly.pdbx_strand_id
1 'polypeptide(L)'
;MVCLQLLIIRHGDPDYIKDSLTKKGKREALLLCKRIEKLNPDFIYSSPLGRAKKTAKLATKTLGREITVLPWLREFEGRVGSGLFKDICWDRLPEDWTRFDGLYTDEWYDCAMMKGTNVREEYQKVARGLDELLSKHGYQHSGRIFKVTEPNHDTIALFCHFGVECVILSHLLSVSPMPFWHNFAALTTSVTTVVTEERRKGIAAFRILSFGDISHLYANNEEPSFACRFCECFDDDTRHD
;
A
#
# COMPACT_ATOMS: atom_id res chain seq x y z
N MET A 1 17.64 5.09 16.87
CA MET A 1 17.46 5.91 15.66
C MET A 1 17.19 4.95 14.52
N VAL A 2 16.11 5.10 13.79
CA VAL A 2 15.79 4.26 12.62
C VAL A 2 16.49 4.89 11.41
N CYS A 3 16.93 4.11 10.44
CA CYS A 3 17.34 4.62 9.14
C CYS A 3 16.09 5.11 8.37
N LEU A 4 16.04 5.03 7.06
CA LEU A 4 14.87 5.46 6.28
C LEU A 4 13.58 4.76 6.77
N GLN A 5 12.49 5.52 6.87
CA GLN A 5 11.16 5.04 7.23
C GLN A 5 10.16 5.32 6.11
N LEU A 6 9.39 4.29 5.73
CA LEU A 6 8.24 4.42 4.85
C LEU A 6 6.96 4.30 5.66
N LEU A 7 6.06 5.26 5.49
CA LEU A 7 4.69 5.26 6.01
C LEU A 7 3.75 5.05 4.83
N ILE A 8 3.24 3.83 4.67
CA ILE A 8 2.28 3.52 3.61
C ILE A 8 0.89 3.74 4.19
N ILE A 9 0.10 4.60 3.57
CA ILE A 9 -1.15 5.12 4.14
C ILE A 9 -2.28 4.89 3.15
N ARG A 10 -3.24 4.07 3.54
CA ARG A 10 -4.45 3.88 2.74
C ARG A 10 -5.34 5.11 2.80
N HIS A 11 -6.01 5.45 1.70
CA HIS A 11 -7.00 6.54 1.67
C HIS A 11 -8.13 6.33 2.67
N GLY A 12 -8.80 7.41 3.08
CA GLY A 12 -10.01 7.36 3.92
C GLY A 12 -11.22 6.80 3.19
N ASP A 13 -12.33 6.62 3.90
CA ASP A 13 -13.58 6.05 3.38
C ASP A 13 -13.98 6.70 2.04
N PRO A 14 -14.08 5.92 0.95
CA PRO A 14 -14.16 6.44 -0.41
C PRO A 14 -15.59 6.76 -0.86
N ASP A 15 -15.73 7.85 -1.58
CA ASP A 15 -16.84 8.13 -2.51
C ASP A 15 -16.34 7.78 -3.92
N TYR A 16 -16.56 6.56 -4.37
CA TYR A 16 -16.06 6.08 -5.65
C TYR A 16 -16.66 6.83 -6.86
N ILE A 17 -17.91 7.30 -6.74
CA ILE A 17 -18.60 8.04 -7.84
C ILE A 17 -17.87 9.36 -8.12
N LYS A 18 -17.43 10.05 -7.08
CA LYS A 18 -16.75 11.36 -7.19
C LYS A 18 -15.23 11.24 -7.15
N ASP A 19 -14.67 10.05 -7.05
CA ASP A 19 -13.26 9.79 -6.74
C ASP A 19 -12.76 10.70 -5.60
N SER A 20 -13.47 10.68 -4.48
CA SER A 20 -13.23 11.55 -3.33
C SER A 20 -13.44 10.80 -2.03
N LEU A 21 -13.60 11.53 -0.93
CA LEU A 21 -13.92 10.99 0.39
C LEU A 21 -15.36 11.30 0.78
N THR A 22 -16.01 10.34 1.42
CA THR A 22 -17.28 10.54 2.12
C THR A 22 -17.12 11.54 3.28
N LYS A 23 -18.22 11.84 3.97
CA LYS A 23 -18.16 12.60 5.23
C LYS A 23 -17.33 11.86 6.29
N LYS A 24 -17.46 10.51 6.35
CA LYS A 24 -16.69 9.64 7.25
C LYS A 24 -15.20 9.68 6.91
N GLY A 25 -14.83 9.44 5.66
CA GLY A 25 -13.43 9.47 5.22
C GLY A 25 -12.74 10.82 5.44
N LYS A 26 -13.47 11.93 5.38
CA LYS A 26 -12.93 13.25 5.76
C LYS A 26 -12.62 13.34 7.25
N ARG A 27 -13.50 12.78 8.13
CA ARG A 27 -13.22 12.75 9.59
C ARG A 27 -12.01 11.86 9.87
N GLU A 28 -11.95 10.66 9.31
CA GLU A 28 -10.82 9.74 9.45
C GLU A 28 -9.49 10.42 9.05
N ALA A 29 -9.46 11.10 7.89
CA ALA A 29 -8.27 11.81 7.43
C ALA A 29 -7.88 13.00 8.34
N LEU A 30 -8.84 13.66 8.98
CA LEU A 30 -8.57 14.71 9.95
C LEU A 30 -8.03 14.16 11.27
N LEU A 31 -8.47 12.99 11.70
CA LEU A 31 -7.91 12.29 12.87
C LEU A 31 -6.49 11.81 12.60
N LEU A 32 -6.23 11.32 11.39
CA LEU A 32 -4.89 10.95 10.94
C LEU A 32 -3.92 12.16 10.98
N CYS A 33 -4.39 13.39 10.77
CA CYS A 33 -3.55 14.58 10.76
C CYS A 33 -2.71 14.72 12.04
N LYS A 34 -3.31 14.54 13.23
CA LYS A 34 -2.59 14.60 14.52
C LYS A 34 -1.47 13.55 14.64
N ARG A 35 -1.67 12.39 14.03
CA ARG A 35 -0.64 11.34 13.97
C ARG A 35 0.48 11.70 13.00
N ILE A 36 0.13 12.19 11.83
CA ILE A 36 1.10 12.62 10.82
C ILE A 36 1.95 13.81 11.30
N GLU A 37 1.38 14.74 12.06
CA GLU A 37 2.14 15.81 12.74
C GLU A 37 3.26 15.25 13.62
N LYS A 38 2.96 14.21 14.42
CA LYS A 38 3.95 13.56 15.29
C LYS A 38 4.99 12.75 14.51
N LEU A 39 4.58 12.08 13.44
CA LEU A 39 5.47 11.31 12.57
C LEU A 39 6.34 12.22 11.70
N ASN A 40 5.87 13.44 11.42
CA ASN A 40 6.55 14.53 10.74
C ASN A 40 7.31 14.09 9.46
N PRO A 41 6.66 13.45 8.46
CA PRO A 41 7.33 12.92 7.28
C PRO A 41 8.05 14.02 6.50
N ASP A 42 9.31 13.77 6.11
CA ASP A 42 10.14 14.69 5.33
C ASP A 42 9.62 14.86 3.90
N PHE A 43 9.12 13.76 3.33
CA PHE A 43 8.60 13.70 1.96
C PHE A 43 7.19 13.11 1.95
N ILE A 44 6.32 13.72 1.14
CA ILE A 44 4.92 13.32 1.03
C ILE A 44 4.59 13.05 -0.42
N TYR A 45 4.22 11.80 -0.70
CA TYR A 45 3.80 11.35 -2.02
C TYR A 45 2.36 10.86 -2.00
N SER A 46 1.66 11.01 -3.11
CA SER A 46 0.26 10.59 -3.24
C SER A 46 0.00 9.90 -4.58
N SER A 47 -0.89 8.92 -4.52
CA SER A 47 -1.59 8.41 -5.70
C SER A 47 -2.27 9.55 -6.49
N PRO A 48 -2.39 9.45 -7.82
CA PRO A 48 -3.13 10.42 -8.64
C PRO A 48 -4.65 10.37 -8.40
N LEU A 49 -5.18 9.33 -7.76
CA LEU A 49 -6.63 9.19 -7.53
C LEU A 49 -7.13 10.19 -6.48
N GLY A 50 -8.30 10.76 -6.72
CA GLY A 50 -8.85 11.87 -5.94
C GLY A 50 -9.03 11.57 -4.46
N ARG A 51 -9.48 10.35 -4.10
CA ARG A 51 -9.62 9.89 -2.72
C ARG A 51 -8.29 9.88 -1.95
N ALA A 52 -7.20 9.43 -2.58
CA ALA A 52 -5.87 9.44 -1.95
C ALA A 52 -5.30 10.87 -1.84
N LYS A 53 -5.39 11.67 -2.90
CA LYS A 53 -5.00 13.10 -2.86
C LYS A 53 -5.74 13.87 -1.77
N LYS A 54 -7.05 13.60 -1.62
CA LYS A 54 -7.86 14.26 -0.60
C LYS A 54 -7.46 13.84 0.80
N THR A 55 -7.15 12.56 1.01
CA THR A 55 -6.62 12.05 2.27
C THR A 55 -5.29 12.71 2.61
N ALA A 56 -4.33 12.71 1.68
CA ALA A 56 -3.04 13.35 1.85
C ALA A 56 -3.20 14.83 2.24
N LYS A 57 -4.00 15.59 1.48
CA LYS A 57 -4.24 17.02 1.74
C LYS A 57 -4.81 17.29 3.15
N LEU A 58 -5.73 16.46 3.63
CA LEU A 58 -6.32 16.60 4.95
C LEU A 58 -5.38 16.17 6.07
N ALA A 59 -4.69 15.05 5.88
CA ALA A 59 -3.79 14.49 6.88
C ALA A 59 -2.49 15.29 7.07
N THR A 60 -2.05 16.03 6.05
CA THR A 60 -0.78 16.79 6.11
C THR A 60 -0.98 18.31 6.14
N LYS A 61 -2.22 18.77 6.32
CA LYS A 61 -2.58 20.20 6.20
C LYS A 61 -1.80 21.15 7.12
N THR A 62 -1.28 20.64 8.23
CA THR A 62 -0.53 21.42 9.23
C THR A 62 0.97 21.45 8.98
N LEU A 63 1.49 20.58 8.11
CA LEU A 63 2.94 20.45 7.87
C LEU A 63 3.49 21.52 6.91
N GLY A 64 2.64 22.12 6.07
CA GLY A 64 3.08 23.09 5.06
C GLY A 64 4.02 22.51 3.99
N ARG A 65 4.04 21.18 3.81
CA ARG A 65 4.90 20.50 2.86
C ARG A 65 4.18 20.20 1.55
N GLU A 66 4.94 20.15 0.46
CA GLU A 66 4.44 19.80 -0.85
C GLU A 66 4.04 18.33 -0.92
N ILE A 67 2.97 18.03 -1.66
CA ILE A 67 2.52 16.67 -1.96
C ILE A 67 2.85 16.39 -3.43
N THR A 68 3.81 15.51 -3.66
CA THR A 68 4.19 15.08 -5.00
C THR A 68 3.32 13.91 -5.45
N VAL A 69 2.70 14.01 -6.64
CA VAL A 69 1.86 12.95 -7.18
C VAL A 69 2.72 11.96 -7.98
N LEU A 70 2.62 10.68 -7.61
CA LEU A 70 3.31 9.58 -8.30
C LEU A 70 2.30 8.71 -9.04
N PRO A 71 2.32 8.63 -10.39
CA PRO A 71 1.34 7.88 -11.17
C PRO A 71 1.25 6.39 -10.82
N TRP A 72 2.36 5.77 -10.46
CA TRP A 72 2.44 4.35 -10.11
C TRP A 72 1.83 3.99 -8.74
N LEU A 73 1.55 4.98 -7.88
CA LEU A 73 0.83 4.77 -6.60
C LEU A 73 -0.69 4.60 -6.77
N ARG A 74 -1.22 4.54 -8.00
CA ARG A 74 -2.63 4.18 -8.25
C ARG A 74 -2.96 2.84 -7.61
N GLU A 75 -4.26 2.58 -7.43
CA GLU A 75 -4.70 1.23 -7.05
C GLU A 75 -4.22 0.21 -8.08
N PHE A 76 -3.83 -0.96 -7.62
CA PHE A 76 -3.30 -2.01 -8.46
C PHE A 76 -4.37 -2.54 -9.42
N GLU A 77 -4.15 -2.38 -10.72
CA GLU A 77 -5.14 -2.68 -11.76
C GLU A 77 -4.87 -4.02 -12.49
N GLY A 78 -4.11 -4.91 -11.85
CA GLY A 78 -3.90 -6.27 -12.35
C GLY A 78 -5.22 -7.04 -12.44
N ARG A 79 -5.51 -7.61 -13.61
CA ARG A 79 -6.74 -8.34 -13.90
C ARG A 79 -6.45 -9.77 -14.32
N VAL A 80 -7.20 -10.73 -13.78
CA VAL A 80 -7.16 -12.14 -14.16
C VAL A 80 -8.46 -12.54 -14.87
N GLY A 81 -8.45 -13.69 -15.56
CA GLY A 81 -9.59 -14.14 -16.37
C GLY A 81 -9.52 -13.68 -17.81
N SER A 82 -10.55 -14.00 -18.61
CA SER A 82 -10.60 -13.76 -20.05
C SER A 82 -11.89 -13.06 -20.48
N GLY A 83 -11.82 -12.32 -21.59
CA GLY A 83 -12.97 -11.67 -22.18
C GLY A 83 -13.60 -10.58 -21.32
N LEU A 84 -14.92 -10.63 -21.16
CA LEU A 84 -15.70 -9.69 -20.38
C LEU A 84 -15.65 -9.97 -18.87
N PHE A 85 -15.17 -11.15 -18.45
CA PHE A 85 -15.10 -11.60 -17.06
C PHE A 85 -13.67 -11.46 -16.52
N LYS A 86 -13.15 -10.22 -16.52
CA LYS A 86 -11.85 -9.91 -15.93
C LYS A 86 -12.04 -9.37 -14.54
N ASP A 87 -11.64 -10.17 -13.56
CA ASP A 87 -11.65 -9.79 -12.15
C ASP A 87 -10.32 -9.23 -11.71
N ILE A 88 -10.32 -8.44 -10.64
CA ILE A 88 -9.08 -7.99 -10.01
C ILE A 88 -8.34 -9.18 -9.40
N CYS A 89 -7.01 -9.18 -9.49
CA CYS A 89 -6.22 -10.32 -9.05
C CYS A 89 -6.03 -10.37 -7.52
N TRP A 90 -6.32 -9.31 -6.81
CA TRP A 90 -6.13 -9.18 -5.37
C TRP A 90 -7.41 -9.37 -4.52
N ASP A 91 -8.50 -9.79 -5.17
CA ASP A 91 -9.76 -10.18 -4.49
C ASP A 91 -10.29 -11.45 -5.15
N ARG A 92 -9.69 -12.60 -4.79
CA ARG A 92 -10.02 -13.93 -5.32
C ARG A 92 -10.50 -14.83 -4.21
N LEU A 93 -11.45 -15.71 -4.53
CA LEU A 93 -11.91 -16.71 -3.58
C LEU A 93 -10.76 -17.65 -3.18
N PRO A 94 -10.73 -18.14 -1.94
CA PRO A 94 -9.67 -19.03 -1.45
C PRO A 94 -9.44 -20.23 -2.35
N GLU A 95 -10.49 -20.90 -2.81
CA GLU A 95 -10.41 -22.06 -3.71
C GLU A 95 -9.81 -21.75 -5.08
N ASP A 96 -9.80 -20.49 -5.50
CA ASP A 96 -9.21 -20.09 -6.79
C ASP A 96 -7.70 -19.89 -6.70
N TRP A 97 -7.24 -19.17 -5.67
CA TRP A 97 -5.83 -18.78 -5.60
C TRP A 97 -4.98 -19.80 -4.82
N THR A 98 -5.53 -20.55 -3.85
CA THR A 98 -4.75 -21.48 -3.02
C THR A 98 -4.32 -22.77 -3.76
N ARG A 99 -4.94 -23.07 -4.89
CA ARG A 99 -4.66 -24.32 -5.66
C ARG A 99 -3.39 -24.26 -6.53
N PHE A 100 -2.73 -23.11 -6.62
CA PHE A 100 -1.58 -22.89 -7.47
C PHE A 100 -0.33 -22.57 -6.64
N ASP A 101 0.54 -23.54 -6.40
CA ASP A 101 1.78 -23.35 -5.63
C ASP A 101 2.67 -22.23 -6.21
N GLY A 102 2.67 -22.05 -7.52
CA GLY A 102 3.41 -20.97 -8.19
C GLY A 102 3.02 -19.57 -7.76
N LEU A 103 1.82 -19.36 -7.21
CA LEU A 103 1.38 -18.08 -6.70
C LEU A 103 2.09 -17.66 -5.39
N TYR A 104 2.78 -18.59 -4.71
CA TYR A 104 3.51 -18.31 -3.47
C TYR A 104 5.00 -18.02 -3.70
N THR A 105 5.47 -18.08 -4.93
CA THR A 105 6.88 -17.86 -5.29
C THR A 105 7.16 -16.42 -5.75
N ASP A 106 8.42 -16.06 -5.89
CA ASP A 106 8.86 -14.75 -6.45
C ASP A 106 8.40 -14.56 -7.91
N GLU A 107 8.16 -15.68 -8.64
CA GLU A 107 7.69 -15.69 -10.03
C GLU A 107 6.18 -15.87 -10.15
N TRP A 108 5.43 -15.50 -9.12
CA TRP A 108 3.97 -15.67 -9.03
C TRP A 108 3.20 -15.17 -10.26
N TYR A 109 3.66 -14.11 -10.91
CA TYR A 109 3.05 -13.54 -12.11
C TYR A 109 3.27 -14.39 -13.38
N ASP A 110 4.14 -15.41 -13.33
CA ASP A 110 4.34 -16.40 -14.40
C ASP A 110 3.49 -17.67 -14.21
N CYS A 111 2.77 -17.76 -13.10
CA CYS A 111 1.82 -18.84 -12.83
C CYS A 111 0.73 -18.91 -13.92
N ALA A 112 0.21 -20.11 -14.18
CA ALA A 112 -0.81 -20.34 -15.21
C ALA A 112 -2.03 -19.41 -15.09
N MET A 113 -2.46 -19.09 -13.86
CA MET A 113 -3.55 -18.16 -13.58
C MET A 113 -3.27 -16.73 -14.09
N MET A 114 -2.01 -16.30 -14.11
CA MET A 114 -1.59 -14.95 -14.48
C MET A 114 -1.17 -14.84 -15.96
N LYS A 115 -0.98 -15.96 -16.65
CA LYS A 115 -0.55 -15.99 -18.06
C LYS A 115 -1.54 -15.27 -18.98
N GLY A 116 -1.02 -14.42 -19.87
CA GLY A 116 -1.85 -13.67 -20.82
C GLY A 116 -2.67 -12.53 -20.22
N THR A 117 -2.41 -12.19 -18.96
CA THR A 117 -3.02 -11.06 -18.26
C THR A 117 -2.07 -9.84 -18.22
N ASN A 118 -2.56 -8.70 -17.73
CA ASN A 118 -1.74 -7.51 -17.54
C ASN A 118 -1.00 -7.47 -16.18
N VAL A 119 -1.16 -8.50 -15.35
CA VAL A 119 -0.70 -8.52 -13.94
C VAL A 119 0.80 -8.29 -13.84
N ARG A 120 1.61 -8.98 -14.67
CA ARG A 120 3.06 -8.80 -14.70
C ARG A 120 3.47 -7.37 -15.04
N GLU A 121 2.83 -6.77 -16.05
CA GLU A 121 3.11 -5.39 -16.48
C GLU A 121 2.78 -4.39 -15.38
N GLU A 122 1.61 -4.53 -14.75
CA GLU A 122 1.20 -3.65 -13.65
C GLU A 122 2.12 -3.80 -12.43
N TYR A 123 2.50 -5.05 -12.07
CA TYR A 123 3.49 -5.28 -11.01
C TYR A 123 4.81 -4.57 -11.29
N GLN A 124 5.34 -4.73 -12.50
CA GLN A 124 6.60 -4.11 -12.89
C GLN A 124 6.55 -2.58 -12.92
N LYS A 125 5.38 -1.96 -13.20
CA LYS A 125 5.22 -0.50 -13.10
C LYS A 125 5.40 -0.03 -11.66
N VAL A 126 4.76 -0.71 -10.71
CA VAL A 126 4.89 -0.39 -9.29
C VAL A 126 6.31 -0.63 -8.79
N ALA A 127 6.90 -1.79 -9.11
CA ALA A 127 8.25 -2.14 -8.72
C ALA A 127 9.28 -1.12 -9.21
N ARG A 128 9.27 -0.78 -10.50
CA ARG A 128 10.16 0.25 -11.06
C ARG A 128 9.96 1.61 -10.41
N GLY A 129 8.71 2.04 -10.23
CA GLY A 129 8.42 3.33 -9.62
C GLY A 129 8.89 3.40 -8.16
N LEU A 130 8.79 2.31 -7.42
CA LEU A 130 9.32 2.20 -6.06
C LEU A 130 10.86 2.21 -6.05
N ASP A 131 11.50 1.43 -6.93
CA ASP A 131 12.96 1.40 -7.06
C ASP A 131 13.54 2.77 -7.43
N GLU A 132 12.90 3.49 -8.34
CA GLU A 132 13.27 4.86 -8.70
C GLU A 132 13.12 5.84 -7.52
N LEU A 133 12.06 5.69 -6.74
CA LEU A 133 11.85 6.49 -5.53
C LEU A 133 12.93 6.20 -4.49
N LEU A 134 13.14 4.93 -4.16
CA LEU A 134 14.14 4.52 -3.16
C LEU A 134 15.56 4.89 -3.59
N SER A 135 15.88 4.81 -4.88
CA SER A 135 17.19 5.23 -5.41
C SER A 135 17.46 6.73 -5.19
N LYS A 136 16.43 7.59 -5.27
CA LYS A 136 16.54 9.02 -4.93
C LYS A 136 16.85 9.25 -3.45
N HIS A 137 16.50 8.30 -2.60
CA HIS A 137 16.77 8.32 -1.17
C HIS A 137 17.98 7.44 -0.78
N GLY A 138 18.84 7.07 -1.74
CA GLY A 138 20.09 6.37 -1.48
C GLY A 138 19.99 4.86 -1.34
N TYR A 139 18.86 4.24 -1.69
CA TYR A 139 18.64 2.78 -1.61
C TYR A 139 18.40 2.18 -2.99
N GLN A 140 19.31 1.35 -3.47
CA GLN A 140 19.25 0.70 -4.78
C GLN A 140 18.93 -0.79 -4.64
N HIS A 141 17.85 -1.24 -5.25
CA HIS A 141 17.47 -2.66 -5.26
C HIS A 141 18.53 -3.53 -5.94
N SER A 142 18.92 -4.63 -5.31
CA SER A 142 19.97 -5.55 -5.81
C SER A 142 19.68 -6.99 -5.39
N GLY A 143 18.95 -7.71 -6.21
CA GLY A 143 18.49 -9.06 -5.88
C GLY A 143 17.46 -9.02 -4.75
N ARG A 144 17.78 -9.61 -3.59
CA ARG A 144 16.89 -9.61 -2.41
C ARG A 144 17.37 -8.66 -1.29
N ILE A 145 18.27 -7.75 -1.61
CA ILE A 145 18.80 -6.73 -0.69
C ILE A 145 18.77 -5.36 -1.36
N PHE A 146 19.07 -4.34 -0.59
CA PHE A 146 19.26 -2.98 -1.08
C PHE A 146 20.69 -2.53 -0.82
N LYS A 147 21.37 -2.00 -1.86
CA LYS A 147 22.65 -1.30 -1.71
C LYS A 147 22.37 0.10 -1.19
N VAL A 148 23.07 0.50 -0.14
CA VAL A 148 22.97 1.84 0.44
C VAL A 148 24.10 2.68 -0.13
N THR A 149 23.74 3.64 -0.96
CA THR A 149 24.68 4.62 -1.54
C THR A 149 24.79 5.86 -0.68
N GLU A 150 23.69 6.23 -0.02
CA GLU A 150 23.60 7.40 0.86
C GLU A 150 22.69 7.10 2.06
N PRO A 151 23.26 6.71 3.21
CA PRO A 151 22.49 6.46 4.43
C PRO A 151 21.80 7.73 4.91
N ASN A 152 20.53 7.64 5.31
CA ASN A 152 19.75 8.76 5.80
C ASN A 152 18.72 8.33 6.85
N HIS A 153 17.96 9.28 7.37
CA HIS A 153 16.90 9.09 8.35
C HIS A 153 15.55 9.66 7.86
N ASP A 154 15.39 9.73 6.55
CA ASP A 154 14.19 10.27 5.95
C ASP A 154 12.95 9.48 6.35
N THR A 155 11.87 10.20 6.60
CA THR A 155 10.54 9.66 6.76
C THR A 155 9.70 10.02 5.53
N ILE A 156 9.27 9.01 4.78
CA ILE A 156 8.53 9.14 3.53
C ILE A 156 7.10 8.67 3.75
N ALA A 157 6.12 9.52 3.48
CA ALA A 157 4.69 9.16 3.52
C ALA A 157 4.17 8.92 2.10
N LEU A 158 3.57 7.72 1.87
CA LEU A 158 2.98 7.28 0.61
C LEU A 158 1.46 7.14 0.80
N PHE A 159 0.67 8.08 0.31
CA PHE A 159 -0.80 8.00 0.35
C PHE A 159 -1.32 7.23 -0.85
N CYS A 160 -1.84 6.04 -0.64
CA CYS A 160 -2.19 5.12 -1.71
C CYS A 160 -3.42 4.25 -1.40
N HIS A 161 -3.41 2.98 -1.80
CA HIS A 161 -4.54 2.05 -1.76
C HIS A 161 -4.06 0.68 -1.30
N PHE A 162 -5.00 -0.22 -0.97
CA PHE A 162 -4.68 -1.54 -0.42
C PHE A 162 -3.92 -2.45 -1.40
N GLY A 163 -4.42 -2.59 -2.62
CA GLY A 163 -3.80 -3.51 -3.59
C GLY A 163 -2.36 -3.11 -3.94
N VAL A 164 -2.09 -1.81 -4.14
CA VAL A 164 -0.73 -1.32 -4.41
C VAL A 164 0.17 -1.35 -3.17
N GLU A 165 -0.36 -1.16 -1.96
CA GLU A 165 0.37 -1.34 -0.70
C GLU A 165 0.94 -2.76 -0.61
N CYS A 166 0.12 -3.77 -0.88
CA CYS A 166 0.56 -5.17 -0.88
C CYS A 166 1.65 -5.45 -1.92
N VAL A 167 1.60 -4.81 -3.10
CA VAL A 167 2.65 -4.91 -4.11
C VAL A 167 3.95 -4.25 -3.63
N ILE A 168 3.87 -3.08 -3.01
CA ILE A 168 5.03 -2.39 -2.42
C ILE A 168 5.72 -3.31 -1.40
N LEU A 169 4.96 -3.88 -0.46
CA LEU A 169 5.49 -4.79 0.56
C LEU A 169 6.08 -6.05 -0.06
N SER A 170 5.40 -6.64 -1.03
CA SER A 170 5.87 -7.80 -1.80
C SER A 170 7.24 -7.53 -2.42
N HIS A 171 7.40 -6.40 -3.10
CA HIS A 171 8.65 -6.03 -3.75
C HIS A 171 9.78 -5.78 -2.74
N LEU A 172 9.52 -5.05 -1.65
CA LEU A 172 10.50 -4.79 -0.60
C LEU A 172 11.01 -6.06 0.10
N LEU A 173 10.16 -7.07 0.22
CA LEU A 173 10.46 -8.32 0.91
C LEU A 173 10.86 -9.47 -0.03
N SER A 174 10.79 -9.26 -1.35
CA SER A 174 11.03 -10.30 -2.37
C SER A 174 10.18 -11.56 -2.16
N VAL A 175 8.87 -11.37 -1.96
CA VAL A 175 7.88 -12.43 -1.79
C VAL A 175 6.65 -12.15 -2.66
N SER A 176 5.82 -13.16 -2.91
CA SER A 176 4.55 -12.97 -3.63
C SER A 176 3.61 -11.99 -2.91
N PRO A 177 2.85 -11.14 -3.60
CA PRO A 177 1.81 -10.31 -3.00
C PRO A 177 0.54 -11.11 -2.65
N MET A 178 0.37 -12.33 -3.16
CA MET A 178 -0.84 -13.13 -2.97
C MET A 178 -1.21 -13.34 -1.49
N PRO A 179 -0.27 -13.70 -0.59
CA PRO A 179 -0.57 -13.78 0.84
C PRO A 179 -0.96 -12.44 1.47
N PHE A 180 -0.40 -11.32 1.00
CA PHE A 180 -0.76 -10.00 1.52
C PHE A 180 -2.17 -9.62 1.08
N TRP A 181 -2.51 -9.81 -0.19
CA TRP A 181 -3.82 -9.48 -0.73
C TRP A 181 -4.96 -10.25 -0.07
N HIS A 182 -4.75 -11.55 0.25
CA HIS A 182 -5.83 -12.44 0.64
C HIS A 182 -5.88 -12.79 2.14
N ASN A 183 -4.85 -12.39 2.92
CA ASN A 183 -4.82 -12.70 4.36
C ASN A 183 -4.62 -11.45 5.23
N PHE A 184 -4.48 -10.26 4.63
CA PHE A 184 -4.36 -9.01 5.35
C PHE A 184 -5.47 -8.05 4.94
N ALA A 185 -5.82 -7.14 5.82
CA ALA A 185 -6.73 -6.05 5.53
C ALA A 185 -6.15 -4.76 6.11
N ALA A 186 -5.87 -3.78 5.25
CA ALA A 186 -5.52 -2.44 5.67
C ALA A 186 -6.77 -1.58 5.67
N LEU A 187 -7.27 -1.18 6.85
CA LEU A 187 -8.48 -0.37 6.97
C LEU A 187 -8.25 1.07 6.47
N THR A 188 -9.33 1.80 6.23
CA THR A 188 -9.26 3.20 5.77
C THR A 188 -8.43 4.07 6.70
N THR A 189 -7.58 4.92 6.14
CA THR A 189 -6.57 5.76 6.82
C THR A 189 -5.53 5.01 7.65
N SER A 190 -5.49 3.68 7.57
CA SER A 190 -4.45 2.92 8.27
C SER A 190 -3.04 3.30 7.81
N VAL A 191 -2.08 3.09 8.70
CA VAL A 191 -0.67 3.38 8.47
C VAL A 191 0.14 2.10 8.66
N THR A 192 0.77 1.65 7.59
CA THR A 192 1.78 0.59 7.63
C THR A 192 3.16 1.23 7.73
N THR A 193 3.93 0.83 8.72
CA THR A 193 5.26 1.38 8.98
C THR A 193 6.33 0.38 8.58
N VAL A 194 7.18 0.78 7.66
CA VAL A 194 8.32 -0.03 7.17
C VAL A 194 9.60 0.76 7.39
N VAL A 195 10.66 0.08 7.84
CA VAL A 195 11.95 0.72 8.10
C VAL A 195 13.08 -0.06 7.44
N THR A 196 14.15 0.64 7.09
CA THR A 196 15.39 -0.02 6.70
C THR A 196 16.17 -0.49 7.91
N GLU A 197 16.83 -1.64 7.76
CA GLU A 197 17.79 -2.18 8.71
C GLU A 197 19.16 -2.28 8.02
N GLU A 198 20.13 -1.57 8.53
CA GLU A 198 21.53 -1.53 8.05
C GLU A 198 22.48 -2.04 9.13
N ARG A 199 22.64 -3.36 9.25
CA ARG A 199 23.60 -3.94 10.21
C ARG A 199 25.03 -3.95 9.71
N ARG A 200 25.20 -3.79 8.40
CA ARG A 200 26.52 -3.69 7.74
C ARG A 200 26.51 -2.51 6.78
N LYS A 201 27.61 -1.80 6.72
CA LYS A 201 27.75 -0.64 5.83
C LYS A 201 27.45 -1.01 4.39
N GLY A 202 26.58 -0.26 3.75
CA GLY A 202 26.25 -0.37 2.33
C GLY A 202 25.22 -1.46 1.99
N ILE A 203 24.63 -2.15 3.00
CA ILE A 203 23.63 -3.20 2.77
C ILE A 203 22.43 -2.96 3.68
N ALA A 204 21.25 -2.85 3.10
CA ALA A 204 19.99 -2.73 3.82
C ALA A 204 18.99 -3.83 3.45
N ALA A 205 18.08 -4.11 4.37
CA ALA A 205 16.84 -4.83 4.17
C ALA A 205 15.69 -4.02 4.79
N PHE A 206 14.46 -4.31 4.38
CA PHE A 206 13.27 -3.66 4.93
C PHE A 206 12.60 -4.55 5.99
N ARG A 207 12.05 -3.90 7.05
CA ARG A 207 11.26 -4.54 8.09
C ARG A 207 9.93 -3.84 8.25
N ILE A 208 8.85 -4.60 8.31
CA ILE A 208 7.53 -4.09 8.66
C ILE A 208 7.44 -4.04 10.19
N LEU A 209 7.32 -2.85 10.76
CA LEU A 209 7.13 -2.66 12.21
C LEU A 209 5.67 -2.77 12.62
N SER A 210 4.75 -2.29 11.76
CA SER A 210 3.31 -2.43 11.94
C SER A 210 2.64 -2.46 10.58
N PHE A 211 1.55 -3.22 10.46
CA PHE A 211 0.68 -3.26 9.29
C PHE A 211 -0.71 -2.76 9.66
N GLY A 212 -1.27 -1.87 8.85
CA GLY A 212 -2.67 -1.46 8.96
C GLY A 212 -3.07 -0.78 10.28
N ASP A 213 -2.14 -0.10 10.95
CA ASP A 213 -2.39 0.51 12.27
C ASP A 213 -3.35 1.70 12.17
N ILE A 214 -4.47 1.62 12.91
CA ILE A 214 -5.53 2.62 13.00
C ILE A 214 -5.63 3.25 14.40
N SER A 215 -4.56 3.26 15.18
CA SER A 215 -4.54 3.77 16.55
C SER A 215 -5.08 5.21 16.67
N HIS A 216 -4.93 6.04 15.63
CA HIS A 216 -5.48 7.40 15.58
C HIS A 216 -7.02 7.43 15.56
N LEU A 217 -7.69 6.39 15.01
CA LEU A 217 -9.14 6.27 15.06
C LEU A 217 -9.58 5.85 16.46
N TYR A 218 -8.99 4.79 17.02
CA TYR A 218 -9.29 4.31 18.38
C TYR A 218 -9.10 5.39 19.43
N ALA A 219 -8.02 6.15 19.37
CA ALA A 219 -7.73 7.24 20.30
C ALA A 219 -8.78 8.37 20.28
N ASN A 220 -9.64 8.39 19.28
CA ASN A 220 -10.69 9.41 19.12
C ASN A 220 -12.10 8.81 19.05
N ASN A 221 -12.28 7.54 19.43
CA ASN A 221 -13.55 6.81 19.39
C ASN A 221 -14.24 6.86 18.00
N GLU A 222 -13.48 6.88 16.93
CA GLU A 222 -14.01 6.78 15.57
C GLU A 222 -13.92 5.34 15.10
N GLU A 223 -15.06 4.72 14.79
CA GLU A 223 -15.10 3.39 14.19
C GLU A 223 -14.54 3.45 12.77
N PRO A 224 -13.63 2.52 12.39
CA PRO A 224 -13.13 2.48 11.02
C PRO A 224 -14.25 2.12 10.04
N SER A 225 -14.14 2.62 8.80
CA SER A 225 -15.06 2.22 7.73
C SER A 225 -14.98 0.74 7.43
N PHE A 226 -16.09 0.18 6.93
CA PHE A 226 -16.15 -1.20 6.43
C PHE A 226 -15.54 -1.37 5.03
N ALA A 227 -15.29 -0.30 4.30
CA ALA A 227 -14.78 -0.35 2.93
C ALA A 227 -13.54 -1.26 2.80
N CYS A 228 -13.64 -2.29 1.97
CA CYS A 228 -12.63 -3.32 1.71
C CYS A 228 -12.10 -3.98 3.00
N ARG A 229 -12.98 -4.42 3.88
CA ARG A 229 -12.65 -5.20 5.08
C ARG A 229 -12.42 -6.68 4.79
N PHE A 230 -13.02 -7.18 3.70
CA PHE A 230 -12.93 -8.58 3.27
C PHE A 230 -13.33 -9.58 4.39
N CYS A 231 -14.43 -9.31 5.07
CA CYS A 231 -14.90 -10.13 6.19
C CYS A 231 -16.35 -10.60 6.03
N GLU A 232 -16.77 -10.84 4.80
CA GLU A 232 -18.08 -11.36 4.46
C GLU A 232 -18.28 -12.77 5.03
N CYS A 233 -19.50 -13.05 5.48
CA CYS A 233 -19.91 -14.36 5.97
C CYS A 233 -20.88 -14.98 4.98
N PHE A 234 -20.84 -16.31 4.83
CA PHE A 234 -21.70 -17.05 3.90
C PHE A 234 -23.20 -16.89 4.20
N ASP A 235 -23.54 -16.74 5.45
CA ASP A 235 -24.91 -16.63 5.96
C ASP A 235 -25.36 -15.17 6.21
N ASP A 236 -24.57 -14.20 5.79
CA ASP A 236 -24.88 -12.77 5.90
C ASP A 236 -24.80 -12.12 4.51
N ASP A 237 -25.96 -11.65 4.00
CA ASP A 237 -26.05 -10.98 2.69
C ASP A 237 -25.50 -9.53 2.70
N THR A 238 -25.07 -9.02 3.85
CA THR A 238 -24.48 -7.68 3.94
C THR A 238 -23.06 -7.69 3.38
N ARG A 239 -22.88 -7.09 2.22
CA ARG A 239 -21.57 -6.81 1.66
C ARG A 239 -21.12 -5.39 2.04
N HIS A 240 -19.88 -5.26 2.47
CA HIS A 240 -19.36 -4.01 3.00
C HIS A 240 -18.40 -3.28 2.04
N ASP A 241 -18.25 -3.77 0.81
CA ASP A 241 -17.39 -3.24 -0.24
C ASP A 241 -18.16 -2.51 -1.37
#